data_86cb8987d8435453ff6268f58d57d1df
#
_entry.id   86cb8987d8435453ff6268f58d57d1df
#
_cell.length_a   1.000
_cell.length_b   1.000
_cell.length_c   1.000
_cell.angle_alpha   90.00
_cell.angle_beta   90.00
_cell.angle_gamma   90.00
#
_symmetry.space_group_name_H-M   'P 1'
#
loop_
_entity.id
_entity.type
_entity.pdbx_description
1 polymer ?
#
loop_
_entity_poly.entity_id
_entity_poly.type
_entity_poly.pdbx_seq_one_letter_code
_entity_poly.pdbx_strand_id
1 'polypeptide(L)'
;RSHNPNLMGKIKEALSLVKGGFAYLLMFEDKLIAALDPNGFRPLSIGKMANGAVVVSSETCAFEVIGAEWIRDVKPGEIVIIDDSGIQYDSYTNDTQLAICSMEYIYFARPDSNIHGVNVHTARKRMGAQLAREFKHEADIVVGVPNSSLSAAMGFAEESGLPNEMGLIKNQYTQRTFIQPTQELREQGVRMKLSAVSGVVKGKRVVMIDDSIVRLSLIHI
;
A
#
# COMPACT_ATOMS: atom_id res chain seq x y z
N ARG A 1 28.88 12.80 13.75
CA ARG A 1 28.29 13.70 14.77
C ARG A 1 28.02 15.05 14.14
N SER A 2 26.78 15.58 14.26
CA SER A 2 26.45 16.93 13.77
C SER A 2 27.15 18.00 14.59
N HIS A 3 27.62 19.06 13.95
CA HIS A 3 28.19 20.26 14.59
C HIS A 3 27.14 21.35 14.83
N ASN A 4 25.90 21.12 14.42
CA ASN A 4 24.83 22.12 14.55
C ASN A 4 24.44 22.29 16.03
N PRO A 5 24.30 23.52 16.54
CA PRO A 5 23.99 23.76 17.95
C PRO A 5 22.54 23.39 18.32
N ASN A 6 21.59 23.51 17.41
CA ASN A 6 20.19 23.25 17.69
C ASN A 6 19.69 21.91 17.12
N LEU A 7 18.60 21.41 17.73
CA LEU A 7 18.01 20.11 17.36
C LEU A 7 17.58 20.05 15.90
N MET A 8 16.88 21.06 15.41
CA MET A 8 16.35 21.08 14.04
C MET A 8 17.49 21.11 13.01
N GLY A 9 18.54 21.86 13.27
CA GLY A 9 19.73 21.85 12.44
C GLY A 9 20.42 20.49 12.39
N LYS A 10 20.48 19.77 13.51
CA LYS A 10 21.03 18.39 13.56
C LYS A 10 20.16 17.43 12.76
N ILE A 11 18.84 17.54 12.85
CA ILE A 11 17.89 16.71 12.09
C ILE A 11 18.03 16.97 10.60
N LYS A 12 18.04 18.23 10.17
CA LYS A 12 18.20 18.61 8.75
C LYS A 12 19.52 18.09 8.17
N GLU A 13 20.60 18.25 8.90
CA GLU A 13 21.91 17.75 8.50
C GLU A 13 21.91 16.22 8.36
N ALA A 14 21.31 15.51 9.34
CA ALA A 14 21.21 14.05 9.28
C ALA A 14 20.34 13.58 8.11
N LEU A 15 19.16 14.18 7.89
CA LEU A 15 18.27 13.84 6.79
C LEU A 15 18.91 14.08 5.42
N SER A 16 19.73 15.13 5.28
CA SER A 16 20.45 15.41 4.03
C SER A 16 21.50 14.36 3.67
N LEU A 17 21.96 13.58 4.64
CA LEU A 17 22.92 12.49 4.42
C LEU A 17 22.24 11.14 4.11
N VAL A 18 20.95 10.99 4.44
CA VAL A 18 20.20 9.77 4.20
C VAL A 18 19.84 9.66 2.72
N LYS A 19 20.15 8.53 2.11
CA LYS A 19 19.81 8.23 0.71
C LYS A 19 18.72 7.17 0.63
N GLY A 20 17.85 7.29 -0.37
CA GLY A 20 16.76 6.35 -0.62
C GLY A 20 15.44 6.82 -0.02
N GLY A 21 14.42 5.94 -0.06
CA GLY A 21 13.08 6.24 0.42
C GLY A 21 12.96 6.09 1.93
N PHE A 22 12.40 7.08 2.60
CA PHE A 22 12.09 7.02 4.02
C PHE A 22 10.87 7.89 4.38
N ALA A 23 10.17 7.46 5.42
CA ALA A 23 9.18 8.26 6.14
C ALA A 23 9.47 8.07 7.64
N TYR A 24 9.99 9.08 8.28
CA TYR A 24 10.42 9.01 9.68
C TYR A 24 9.46 9.74 10.61
N LEU A 25 9.23 9.15 11.77
CA LEU A 25 8.64 9.79 12.94
C LEU A 25 9.67 9.79 14.06
N LEU A 26 9.96 10.97 14.58
CA LEU A 26 10.90 11.19 15.67
C LEU A 26 10.13 11.78 16.84
N MET A 27 10.10 11.09 17.95
CA MET A 27 9.42 11.55 19.18
C MET A 27 10.43 12.12 20.15
N PHE A 28 10.17 13.32 20.63
CA PHE A 28 10.89 14.00 21.70
C PHE A 28 9.95 14.25 22.88
N GLU A 29 10.48 14.73 23.98
CA GLU A 29 9.70 14.98 25.19
C GLU A 29 8.54 15.97 24.96
N ASP A 30 8.78 16.99 24.14
CA ASP A 30 7.86 18.11 23.89
C ASP A 30 7.30 18.18 22.47
N LYS A 31 7.71 17.27 21.56
CA LYS A 31 7.31 17.34 20.14
C LYS A 31 7.40 16.03 19.39
N LEU A 32 6.57 15.90 18.37
CA LEU A 32 6.65 14.88 17.33
C LEU A 32 7.14 15.52 16.03
N ILE A 33 8.12 14.92 15.40
CA ILE A 33 8.65 15.37 14.11
C ILE A 33 8.43 14.29 13.08
N ALA A 34 7.77 14.63 11.97
CA ALA A 34 7.63 13.77 10.82
C ALA A 34 8.51 14.29 9.67
N ALA A 35 9.17 13.40 8.94
CA ALA A 35 10.02 13.77 7.82
C ALA A 35 9.87 12.79 6.67
N LEU A 36 9.79 13.32 5.45
CA LEU A 36 9.63 12.53 4.23
C LEU A 36 10.84 12.69 3.33
N ASP A 37 11.22 11.61 2.64
CA ASP A 37 12.33 11.64 1.68
C ASP A 37 12.09 12.63 0.53
N PRO A 38 13.16 13.04 -0.22
CA PRO A 38 13.06 14.08 -1.26
C PRO A 38 12.19 13.68 -2.46
N ASN A 39 11.87 12.39 -2.59
CA ASN A 39 11.04 11.87 -3.67
C ASN A 39 9.64 11.45 -3.21
N GLY A 40 9.40 11.39 -1.89
CA GLY A 40 8.14 10.91 -1.35
C GLY A 40 7.81 9.48 -1.82
N PHE A 41 8.81 8.59 -1.83
CA PHE A 41 8.63 7.21 -2.30
C PHE A 41 7.55 6.46 -1.53
N ARG A 42 7.41 6.76 -0.24
CA ARG A 42 6.38 6.16 0.63
C ARG A 42 5.41 7.24 1.08
N PRO A 43 4.12 6.92 1.19
CA PRO A 43 3.14 7.91 1.62
C PRO A 43 3.31 8.27 3.11
N LEU A 44 2.99 9.52 3.44
CA LEU A 44 2.89 10.00 4.81
C LEU A 44 1.85 11.11 4.85
N SER A 45 0.87 10.99 5.73
CA SER A 45 -0.27 11.90 5.81
C SER A 45 -0.48 12.41 7.23
N ILE A 46 -1.09 13.58 7.34
CA ILE A 46 -1.43 14.23 8.61
C ILE A 46 -2.96 14.27 8.73
N GLY A 47 -3.44 13.93 9.88
CA GLY A 47 -4.85 14.03 10.27
C GLY A 47 -5.01 14.73 11.64
N LYS A 48 -6.25 15.06 11.99
CA LYS A 48 -6.61 15.70 13.25
C LYS A 48 -7.85 15.05 13.84
N MET A 49 -7.80 14.75 15.10
CA MET A 49 -8.94 14.24 15.86
C MET A 49 -9.86 15.38 16.32
N ALA A 50 -11.10 15.08 16.67
CA ALA A 50 -12.08 16.04 17.16
C ALA A 50 -11.63 16.78 18.44
N ASN A 51 -10.81 16.15 19.28
CA ASN A 51 -10.22 16.76 20.47
C ASN A 51 -9.01 17.67 20.18
N GLY A 52 -8.66 17.85 18.90
CA GLY A 52 -7.54 18.67 18.46
C GLY A 52 -6.20 17.95 18.33
N ALA A 53 -6.09 16.68 18.76
CA ALA A 53 -4.86 15.91 18.64
C ALA A 53 -4.49 15.69 17.16
N VAL A 54 -3.21 15.90 16.86
CA VAL A 54 -2.66 15.68 15.51
C VAL A 54 -2.14 14.25 15.43
N VAL A 55 -2.45 13.58 14.34
CA VAL A 55 -2.03 12.21 14.05
C VAL A 55 -1.30 12.14 12.72
N VAL A 56 -0.30 11.27 12.65
CA VAL A 56 0.49 11.05 11.43
C VAL A 56 0.46 9.56 11.10
N SER A 57 0.18 9.23 9.85
CA SER A 57 0.13 7.85 9.38
C SER A 57 0.63 7.73 7.96
N SER A 58 1.15 6.57 7.60
CA SER A 58 1.51 6.24 6.22
C SER A 58 0.28 6.00 5.33
N GLU A 59 -0.88 5.64 5.93
CA GLU A 59 -2.12 5.35 5.18
C GLU A 59 -3.32 6.10 5.76
N THR A 60 -4.13 6.70 4.89
CA THR A 60 -5.31 7.48 5.30
C THR A 60 -6.41 6.62 5.91
N CYS A 61 -6.48 5.33 5.60
CA CYS A 61 -7.41 4.40 6.22
C CYS A 61 -7.26 4.31 7.75
N ALA A 62 -6.07 4.62 8.28
CA ALA A 62 -5.85 4.66 9.73
C ALA A 62 -6.62 5.79 10.40
N PHE A 63 -6.83 6.91 9.71
CA PHE A 63 -7.58 8.06 10.25
C PHE A 63 -9.06 7.71 10.46
N GLU A 64 -9.68 7.02 9.50
CA GLU A 64 -11.07 6.57 9.64
C GLU A 64 -11.27 5.66 10.85
N VAL A 65 -10.33 4.73 11.09
CA VAL A 65 -10.38 3.78 12.21
C VAL A 65 -10.39 4.49 13.57
N ILE A 66 -9.66 5.60 13.70
CA ILE A 66 -9.55 6.35 14.96
C ILE A 66 -10.44 7.60 15.03
N GLY A 67 -11.24 7.85 14.00
CA GLY A 67 -12.12 9.03 13.92
C GLY A 67 -11.35 10.34 13.73
N ALA A 68 -10.22 10.32 13.03
CA ALA A 68 -9.48 11.51 12.66
C ALA A 68 -9.84 11.98 11.25
N GLU A 69 -9.87 13.29 11.05
CA GLU A 69 -10.04 13.89 9.73
C GLU A 69 -8.68 14.07 9.06
N TRP A 70 -8.59 13.71 7.77
CA TRP A 70 -7.41 13.95 6.96
C TRP A 70 -7.21 15.47 6.72
N ILE A 71 -5.99 15.95 6.90
CA ILE A 71 -5.60 17.33 6.61
C ILE A 71 -4.93 17.42 5.25
N ARG A 72 -3.80 16.70 5.10
CA ARG A 72 -3.02 16.66 3.86
C ARG A 72 -1.93 15.59 3.89
N ASP A 73 -1.35 15.32 2.75
CA ASP A 73 -0.12 14.53 2.64
C ASP A 73 1.11 15.40 2.96
N VAL A 74 2.14 14.77 3.53
CA VAL A 74 3.46 15.39 3.73
C VAL A 74 4.16 15.48 2.39
N LYS A 75 4.78 16.61 2.11
CA LYS A 75 5.46 16.84 0.82
C LYS A 75 6.86 16.22 0.82
N PRO A 76 7.39 15.85 -0.37
CA PRO A 76 8.80 15.46 -0.50
C PRO A 76 9.76 16.49 0.10
N GLY A 77 10.74 16.04 0.89
CA GLY A 77 11.73 16.89 1.53
C GLY A 77 11.23 17.72 2.70
N GLU A 78 9.97 17.53 3.12
CA GLU A 78 9.35 18.29 4.20
C GLU A 78 9.65 17.69 5.57
N ILE A 79 9.70 18.56 6.57
CA ILE A 79 9.67 18.25 7.99
C ILE A 79 8.41 18.89 8.57
N VAL A 80 7.64 18.09 9.29
CA VAL A 80 6.45 18.54 10.02
C VAL A 80 6.75 18.45 11.51
N ILE A 81 6.60 19.55 12.23
CA ILE A 81 6.84 19.64 13.65
C ILE A 81 5.48 19.82 14.33
N ILE A 82 5.19 18.98 15.30
CA ILE A 82 3.93 18.95 16.02
C ILE A 82 4.27 19.07 17.50
N ASP A 83 3.83 20.16 18.12
CA ASP A 83 4.02 20.46 19.54
C ASP A 83 2.79 21.19 20.13
N ASP A 84 2.88 21.66 21.35
CA ASP A 84 1.79 22.38 22.05
C ASP A 84 1.38 23.68 21.34
N SER A 85 2.24 24.27 20.51
CA SER A 85 1.92 25.45 19.68
C SER A 85 1.14 25.11 18.41
N GLY A 86 1.05 23.83 18.05
CA GLY A 86 0.35 23.30 16.87
C GLY A 86 1.25 22.62 15.86
N ILE A 87 0.93 22.78 14.58
CA ILE A 87 1.66 22.17 13.46
C ILE A 87 2.50 23.23 12.77
N GLN A 88 3.80 22.98 12.67
CA GLN A 88 4.74 23.81 11.93
C GLN A 88 5.33 23.00 10.78
N TYR A 89 5.63 23.67 9.67
CA TYR A 89 6.18 23.05 8.46
C TYR A 89 7.54 23.66 8.12
N ASP A 90 8.49 22.81 7.80
CA ASP A 90 9.84 23.20 7.43
C ASP A 90 10.35 22.27 6.33
N SER A 91 11.51 22.55 5.75
CA SER A 91 12.14 21.72 4.72
C SER A 91 13.61 21.52 5.03
N TYR A 92 14.15 20.35 4.74
CA TYR A 92 15.59 20.08 4.83
C TYR A 92 16.27 20.10 3.46
N THR A 93 15.50 20.10 2.37
CA THR A 93 16.00 20.22 1.00
C THR A 93 14.95 20.83 0.10
N ASN A 94 15.43 21.54 -0.93
CA ASN A 94 14.57 22.08 -2.02
C ASN A 94 14.73 21.25 -3.31
N ASP A 95 15.67 20.30 -3.34
CA ASP A 95 15.86 19.36 -4.45
C ASP A 95 14.90 18.19 -4.26
N THR A 96 13.66 18.37 -4.73
CA THR A 96 12.57 17.44 -4.53
C THR A 96 11.86 17.12 -5.82
N GLN A 97 11.48 15.85 -6.00
CA GLN A 97 10.65 15.38 -7.11
C GLN A 97 9.72 14.29 -6.62
N LEU A 98 8.42 14.49 -6.71
CA LEU A 98 7.47 13.44 -6.33
C LEU A 98 7.63 12.23 -7.27
N ALA A 99 7.99 11.09 -6.70
CA ALA A 99 8.21 9.82 -7.38
C ALA A 99 7.70 8.65 -6.52
N ILE A 100 6.41 8.70 -6.21
CA ILE A 100 5.79 7.68 -5.35
C ILE A 100 5.99 6.27 -5.92
N CYS A 101 6.25 5.31 -5.06
CA CYS A 101 6.39 3.91 -5.44
C CYS A 101 5.06 3.36 -5.98
N SER A 102 5.05 2.90 -7.24
CA SER A 102 3.84 2.32 -7.85
C SER A 102 3.30 1.12 -7.10
N MET A 103 4.16 0.40 -6.36
CA MET A 103 3.75 -0.75 -5.54
C MET A 103 2.81 -0.36 -4.39
N GLU A 104 2.75 0.93 -4.01
CA GLU A 104 1.73 1.40 -3.07
C GLU A 104 0.33 1.18 -3.61
N TYR A 105 0.09 1.54 -4.88
CA TYR A 105 -1.19 1.31 -5.54
C TYR A 105 -1.42 -0.15 -5.88
N ILE A 106 -0.39 -0.89 -6.30
CA ILE A 106 -0.53 -2.28 -6.77
C ILE A 106 -0.76 -3.23 -5.60
N TYR A 107 0.03 -3.10 -4.50
CA TYR A 107 0.09 -4.13 -3.48
C TYR A 107 0.08 -3.63 -2.03
N PHE A 108 0.91 -2.59 -1.68
CA PHE A 108 1.17 -2.30 -0.27
C PHE A 108 -0.01 -1.67 0.46
N ALA A 109 -0.62 -0.62 -0.11
CA ALA A 109 -1.67 0.12 0.56
C ALA A 109 -2.99 -0.66 0.62
N ARG A 110 -3.76 -0.41 1.66
CA ARG A 110 -5.12 -0.96 1.77
C ARG A 110 -6.02 -0.32 0.70
N PRO A 111 -6.99 -1.06 0.15
CA PRO A 111 -7.86 -0.55 -0.90
C PRO A 111 -8.68 0.69 -0.52
N ASP A 112 -8.98 0.87 0.75
CA ASP A 112 -9.71 2.02 1.30
C ASP A 112 -8.84 3.26 1.55
N SER A 113 -7.51 3.16 1.39
CA SER A 113 -6.60 4.30 1.50
C SER A 113 -6.67 5.20 0.27
N ASN A 114 -6.41 6.50 0.50
CA ASN A 114 -6.18 7.49 -0.54
C ASN A 114 -4.72 7.94 -0.50
N ILE A 115 -4.08 8.02 -1.66
CA ILE A 115 -2.70 8.46 -1.80
C ILE A 115 -2.69 9.57 -2.85
N HIS A 116 -2.24 10.76 -2.49
CA HIS A 116 -2.25 11.95 -3.35
C HIS A 116 -3.60 12.17 -4.06
N GLY A 117 -4.71 12.01 -3.33
CA GLY A 117 -6.06 12.21 -3.83
C GLY A 117 -6.60 11.06 -4.71
N VAL A 118 -5.85 9.97 -4.87
CA VAL A 118 -6.29 8.80 -5.64
C VAL A 118 -6.60 7.65 -4.70
N ASN A 119 -7.85 7.16 -4.73
CA ASN A 119 -8.25 5.98 -3.97
C ASN A 119 -7.60 4.72 -4.55
N VAL A 120 -7.00 3.89 -3.68
CA VAL A 120 -6.26 2.68 -4.07
C VAL A 120 -7.16 1.64 -4.74
N HIS A 121 -8.38 1.40 -4.22
CA HIS A 121 -9.34 0.49 -4.85
C HIS A 121 -9.66 0.94 -6.29
N THR A 122 -9.95 2.23 -6.48
CA THR A 122 -10.25 2.79 -7.80
C THR A 122 -9.05 2.67 -8.76
N ALA A 123 -7.83 2.91 -8.27
CA ALA A 123 -6.62 2.73 -9.07
C ALA A 123 -6.45 1.28 -9.54
N ARG A 124 -6.63 0.31 -8.64
CA ARG A 124 -6.57 -1.12 -8.97
C ARG A 124 -7.66 -1.55 -9.95
N LYS A 125 -8.90 -1.04 -9.81
CA LYS A 125 -9.97 -1.27 -10.79
C LYS A 125 -9.58 -0.78 -12.19
N ARG A 126 -9.02 0.42 -12.29
CA ARG A 126 -8.53 0.96 -13.57
C ARG A 126 -7.43 0.12 -14.19
N MET A 127 -6.49 -0.39 -13.38
CA MET A 127 -5.44 -1.32 -13.84
C MET A 127 -6.07 -2.61 -14.40
N GLY A 128 -7.04 -3.20 -13.70
CA GLY A 128 -7.76 -4.38 -14.16
C GLY A 128 -8.53 -4.16 -15.46
N ALA A 129 -9.23 -3.04 -15.59
CA ALA A 129 -9.93 -2.66 -16.81
C ALA A 129 -8.95 -2.48 -17.98
N GLN A 130 -7.80 -1.83 -17.74
CA GLN A 130 -6.76 -1.68 -18.76
C GLN A 130 -6.21 -3.05 -19.21
N LEU A 131 -5.96 -3.94 -18.27
CA LEU A 131 -5.52 -5.30 -18.55
C LEU A 131 -6.51 -6.05 -19.44
N ALA A 132 -7.83 -5.91 -19.20
CA ALA A 132 -8.86 -6.54 -20.04
C ALA A 132 -8.88 -5.99 -21.48
N ARG A 133 -8.53 -4.73 -21.69
CA ARG A 133 -8.38 -4.14 -23.03
C ARG A 133 -7.18 -4.70 -23.79
N GLU A 134 -6.08 -4.93 -23.07
CA GLU A 134 -4.82 -5.42 -23.63
C GLU A 134 -4.85 -6.93 -23.93
N PHE A 135 -5.54 -7.70 -23.08
CA PHE A 135 -5.57 -9.16 -23.16
C PHE A 135 -7.00 -9.68 -23.30
N LYS A 136 -7.42 -9.92 -24.53
CA LYS A 136 -8.72 -10.54 -24.84
C LYS A 136 -8.54 -12.05 -24.92
N HIS A 137 -9.08 -12.76 -23.94
CA HIS A 137 -9.10 -14.22 -23.90
C HIS A 137 -10.52 -14.73 -23.72
N GLU A 138 -10.81 -15.86 -24.36
CA GLU A 138 -12.05 -16.59 -24.13
C GLU A 138 -11.99 -17.26 -22.75
N ALA A 139 -12.86 -16.86 -21.86
CA ALA A 139 -13.00 -17.42 -20.51
C ALA A 139 -14.45 -17.41 -20.07
N ASP A 140 -14.75 -18.16 -19.02
CA ASP A 140 -16.09 -18.26 -18.48
C ASP A 140 -16.26 -17.38 -17.23
N ILE A 141 -15.21 -17.17 -16.47
CA ILE A 141 -15.21 -16.36 -15.24
C ILE A 141 -13.87 -15.66 -14.99
N VAL A 142 -13.91 -14.60 -14.19
CA VAL A 142 -12.75 -13.90 -13.64
C VAL A 142 -12.66 -14.17 -12.15
N VAL A 143 -11.47 -14.48 -11.66
CA VAL A 143 -11.19 -14.73 -10.24
C VAL A 143 -10.00 -13.88 -9.79
N GLY A 144 -10.16 -13.09 -8.74
CA GLY A 144 -9.06 -12.36 -8.12
C GLY A 144 -8.36 -13.18 -7.05
N VAL A 145 -7.02 -13.11 -7.01
CA VAL A 145 -6.25 -13.70 -5.91
C VAL A 145 -6.43 -12.83 -4.65
N PRO A 146 -6.96 -13.41 -3.56
CA PRO A 146 -7.21 -12.62 -2.35
C PRO A 146 -5.90 -12.34 -1.58
N ASN A 147 -5.76 -11.12 -0.97
CA ASN A 147 -6.75 -10.04 -1.00
C ASN A 147 -6.36 -8.91 -1.96
N SER A 148 -5.11 -8.86 -2.42
CA SER A 148 -4.52 -7.75 -3.18
C SER A 148 -5.19 -7.50 -4.53
N SER A 149 -5.59 -8.57 -5.22
CA SER A 149 -6.02 -8.50 -6.61
C SER A 149 -7.54 -8.44 -6.81
N LEU A 150 -8.33 -8.43 -5.71
CA LEU A 150 -9.80 -8.41 -5.82
C LEU A 150 -10.31 -7.18 -6.56
N SER A 151 -9.76 -6.00 -6.26
CA SER A 151 -10.16 -4.76 -6.93
C SER A 151 -9.81 -4.77 -8.43
N ALA A 152 -8.65 -5.30 -8.79
CA ALA A 152 -8.25 -5.42 -10.19
C ALA A 152 -9.13 -6.44 -10.94
N ALA A 153 -9.47 -7.57 -10.32
CA ALA A 153 -10.38 -8.55 -10.88
C ALA A 153 -11.78 -7.97 -11.15
N MET A 154 -12.30 -7.13 -10.25
CA MET A 154 -13.55 -6.40 -10.49
C MET A 154 -13.46 -5.51 -11.74
N GLY A 155 -12.39 -4.72 -11.87
CA GLY A 155 -12.19 -3.86 -13.02
C GLY A 155 -12.01 -4.64 -14.34
N PHE A 156 -11.31 -5.76 -14.30
CA PHE A 156 -11.19 -6.67 -15.45
C PHE A 156 -12.55 -7.24 -15.87
N ALA A 157 -13.33 -7.72 -14.91
CA ALA A 157 -14.64 -8.30 -15.16
C ALA A 157 -15.63 -7.29 -15.75
N GLU A 158 -15.68 -6.08 -15.18
CA GLU A 158 -16.54 -4.99 -15.69
C GLU A 158 -16.20 -4.63 -17.15
N GLU A 159 -14.92 -4.54 -17.49
CA GLU A 159 -14.48 -4.18 -18.83
C GLU A 159 -14.66 -5.32 -19.86
N SER A 160 -14.39 -6.57 -19.44
CA SER A 160 -14.48 -7.74 -20.31
C SER A 160 -15.90 -8.27 -20.47
N GLY A 161 -16.83 -7.90 -19.58
CA GLY A 161 -18.18 -8.45 -19.52
C GLY A 161 -18.27 -9.87 -18.94
N LEU A 162 -17.15 -10.42 -18.42
CA LEU A 162 -17.13 -11.72 -17.77
C LEU A 162 -17.62 -11.64 -16.32
N PRO A 163 -18.31 -12.67 -15.79
CA PRO A 163 -18.67 -12.72 -14.38
C PRO A 163 -17.44 -12.72 -13.46
N ASN A 164 -17.44 -11.88 -12.41
CA ASN A 164 -16.46 -11.93 -11.34
C ASN A 164 -16.94 -12.89 -10.25
N GLU A 165 -16.16 -13.94 -10.00
CA GLU A 165 -16.54 -15.00 -9.07
C GLU A 165 -15.50 -15.19 -7.96
N MET A 166 -15.97 -15.61 -6.78
CA MET A 166 -15.10 -15.98 -5.67
C MET A 166 -14.59 -17.42 -5.88
N GLY A 167 -13.59 -17.56 -6.76
CA GLY A 167 -12.99 -18.86 -7.08
C GLY A 167 -11.90 -19.30 -6.12
N LEU A 168 -11.32 -18.36 -5.35
CA LEU A 168 -10.26 -18.59 -4.37
C LEU A 168 -10.61 -17.97 -3.01
N ILE A 169 -10.35 -18.70 -1.94
CA ILE A 169 -10.51 -18.24 -0.56
C ILE A 169 -9.16 -18.30 0.15
N LYS A 170 -8.81 -17.21 0.82
CA LYS A 170 -7.64 -17.17 1.71
C LYS A 170 -8.02 -17.70 3.09
N ASN A 171 -7.27 -18.67 3.59
CA ASN A 171 -7.41 -19.12 4.95
C ASN A 171 -6.95 -18.04 5.93
N GLN A 172 -7.88 -17.53 6.73
CA GLN A 172 -7.62 -16.44 7.69
C GLN A 172 -6.82 -16.90 8.91
N TYR A 173 -6.80 -18.20 9.20
CA TYR A 173 -6.09 -18.77 10.35
C TYR A 173 -4.61 -19.07 10.05
N THR A 174 -4.21 -19.03 8.79
CA THR A 174 -2.82 -19.28 8.39
C THR A 174 -2.06 -17.95 8.38
N GLN A 175 -1.17 -17.77 9.35
CA GLN A 175 -0.24 -16.64 9.38
C GLN A 175 0.79 -16.74 8.24
N ARG A 176 1.65 -15.71 8.07
CA ARG A 176 2.74 -15.73 7.09
C ARG A 176 3.57 -17.00 7.26
N THR A 177 3.48 -17.89 6.29
CA THR A 177 4.37 -19.06 6.23
C THR A 177 5.78 -18.56 5.99
N PHE A 178 6.71 -18.95 6.88
CA PHE A 178 8.14 -18.78 6.65
C PHE A 178 8.55 -19.43 5.33
N ILE A 179 9.63 -18.96 4.72
CA ILE A 179 10.19 -19.55 3.49
C ILE A 179 10.52 -21.01 3.80
N GLN A 180 9.74 -21.92 3.24
CA GLN A 180 9.95 -23.36 3.43
C GLN A 180 11.11 -23.84 2.54
N PRO A 181 12.01 -24.69 3.06
CA PRO A 181 13.23 -25.09 2.35
C PRO A 181 12.97 -26.04 1.19
N THR A 182 11.89 -26.85 1.24
CA THR A 182 11.58 -27.84 0.21
C THR A 182 10.38 -27.46 -0.63
N GLN A 183 10.31 -27.97 -1.88
CA GLN A 183 9.19 -27.73 -2.79
C GLN A 183 7.87 -28.29 -2.23
N GLU A 184 7.89 -29.50 -1.68
CA GLU A 184 6.73 -30.16 -1.11
C GLU A 184 6.10 -29.35 0.04
N LEU A 185 6.95 -28.82 0.94
CA LEU A 185 6.50 -27.96 2.04
C LEU A 185 5.92 -26.64 1.56
N ARG A 186 6.46 -26.09 0.44
CA ARG A 186 5.90 -24.89 -0.18
C ARG A 186 4.53 -25.15 -0.76
N GLU A 187 4.34 -26.24 -1.50
CA GLU A 187 3.04 -26.65 -2.07
C GLU A 187 2.00 -26.90 -0.99
N GLN A 188 2.38 -27.61 0.07
CA GLN A 188 1.50 -27.80 1.21
C GLN A 188 1.14 -26.47 1.90
N GLY A 189 2.12 -25.57 2.06
CA GLY A 189 1.92 -24.22 2.59
C GLY A 189 0.95 -23.37 1.75
N VAL A 190 1.04 -23.47 0.43
CA VAL A 190 0.13 -22.79 -0.49
C VAL A 190 -1.29 -23.36 -0.39
N ARG A 191 -1.45 -24.70 -0.38
CA ARG A 191 -2.75 -25.35 -0.23
C ARG A 191 -3.42 -25.03 1.11
N MET A 192 -2.64 -24.85 2.18
CA MET A 192 -3.17 -24.41 3.47
C MET A 192 -3.58 -22.93 3.47
N LYS A 193 -2.95 -22.11 2.62
CA LYS A 193 -3.16 -20.66 2.59
C LYS A 193 -4.30 -20.24 1.65
N LEU A 194 -4.43 -20.93 0.52
CA LEU A 194 -5.41 -20.63 -0.52
C LEU A 194 -6.15 -21.92 -0.89
N SER A 195 -7.46 -21.84 -0.91
CA SER A 195 -8.34 -22.95 -1.28
C SER A 195 -9.20 -22.56 -2.47
N ALA A 196 -9.25 -23.40 -3.50
CA ALA A 196 -10.17 -23.25 -4.61
C ALA A 196 -11.60 -23.59 -4.19
N VAL A 197 -12.54 -22.77 -4.62
CA VAL A 197 -13.99 -23.04 -4.47
C VAL A 197 -14.40 -23.96 -5.61
N SER A 198 -14.28 -25.28 -5.41
CA SER A 198 -14.49 -26.27 -6.46
C SER A 198 -15.83 -26.17 -7.18
N GLY A 199 -16.90 -25.82 -6.46
CA GLY A 199 -18.24 -25.60 -7.08
C GLY A 199 -18.31 -24.42 -8.05
N VAL A 200 -17.35 -23.47 -7.96
CA VAL A 200 -17.28 -22.30 -8.83
C VAL A 200 -16.34 -22.54 -10.02
N VAL A 201 -15.17 -23.14 -9.77
CA VAL A 201 -14.09 -23.19 -10.78
C VAL A 201 -14.07 -24.48 -11.59
N LYS A 202 -14.68 -25.57 -11.10
CA LYS A 202 -14.59 -26.87 -11.76
C LYS A 202 -15.23 -26.83 -13.16
N GLY A 203 -14.44 -27.19 -14.17
CA GLY A 203 -14.89 -27.23 -15.57
C GLY A 203 -15.02 -25.87 -16.24
N LYS A 204 -14.57 -24.79 -15.59
CA LYS A 204 -14.57 -23.42 -16.13
C LYS A 204 -13.19 -23.03 -16.66
N ARG A 205 -13.19 -22.22 -17.72
CA ARG A 205 -12.01 -21.47 -18.15
C ARG A 205 -11.92 -20.20 -17.30
N VAL A 206 -10.88 -20.08 -16.51
CA VAL A 206 -10.73 -19.04 -15.49
C VAL A 206 -9.65 -18.05 -15.91
N VAL A 207 -9.99 -16.75 -15.94
CA VAL A 207 -8.99 -15.68 -15.90
C VAL A 207 -8.68 -15.41 -14.44
N MET A 208 -7.47 -15.71 -14.01
CA MET A 208 -7.00 -15.45 -12.68
C MET A 208 -6.16 -14.16 -12.67
N ILE A 209 -6.59 -13.17 -11.89
CA ILE A 209 -5.91 -11.89 -11.73
C ILE A 209 -5.07 -11.90 -10.47
N ASP A 210 -3.78 -11.60 -10.62
CA ASP A 210 -2.85 -11.42 -9.50
C ASP A 210 -2.13 -10.08 -9.61
N ASP A 211 -1.50 -9.63 -8.52
CA ASP A 211 -0.78 -8.35 -8.44
C ASP A 211 0.63 -8.41 -9.05
N SER A 212 1.20 -9.60 -9.16
CA SER A 212 2.58 -9.78 -9.62
C SER A 212 2.86 -11.19 -10.14
N ILE A 213 3.73 -11.27 -11.14
CA ILE A 213 4.26 -12.53 -11.65
C ILE A 213 5.61 -12.78 -10.98
N VAL A 214 5.58 -13.31 -9.74
CA VAL A 214 6.77 -13.70 -8.98
C VAL A 214 6.63 -15.15 -8.62
N ARG A 215 7.61 -15.97 -8.62
CA ARG A 215 7.66 -17.39 -8.16
C ARG A 215 6.28 -18.04 -7.98
N LEU A 216 5.62 -18.30 -9.05
CA LEU A 216 4.24 -18.71 -9.19
C LEU A 216 3.91 -20.01 -8.43
N SER A 217 3.77 -19.92 -7.11
CA SER A 217 3.19 -21.00 -6.32
C SER A 217 1.75 -21.32 -6.74
N LEU A 218 1.06 -20.34 -7.35
CA LEU A 218 -0.34 -20.47 -7.78
C LEU A 218 -0.52 -21.20 -9.11
N ILE A 219 0.50 -21.25 -9.98
CA ILE A 219 0.41 -22.00 -11.26
C ILE A 219 0.26 -23.51 -11.02
N HIS A 220 0.69 -24.02 -9.87
CA HIS A 220 0.65 -25.46 -9.56
C HIS A 220 -0.61 -25.88 -8.78
N ILE A 221 -1.54 -24.96 -8.55
CA ILE A 221 -2.85 -25.25 -7.96
C ILE A 221 -3.89 -25.49 -9.04
#